data_2768e6671e5252add4bc584277336eb9
#
_entry.id   2768e6671e5252add4bc584277336eb9
#
_cell.length_a   1.000
_cell.length_b   1.000
_cell.length_c   1.000
_cell.angle_alpha   90.00
_cell.angle_beta   90.00
_cell.angle_gamma   90.00
#
_symmetry.space_group_name_H-M   'P 1'
#
loop_
_entity.id
_entity.type
_entity.pdbx_description
1 polymer ?
#
loop_
_entity_poly.entity_id
_entity_poly.type
_entity_poly.pdbx_seq_one_letter_code
_entity_poly.pdbx_strand_id
1 'polypeptide(L)'
;MLKKAKKVKKLQQNSDESNDFKTLSQLGQNYQAKRQLQKALVYSKKAYELVKTEADSDDLIVALVNMGAIYWDMSQLRKATKLFQDSLLIVERIGDNVGRRMLYSIIGISSWRMGEFVKAIEWFEKALKASSEAKIEYERSQLVPPWKYEILWGVMVRGIATLKNRIQIARNQHDSVRILLPTFSMLPLMLFTGQKEAIPSLLKEIVPLAKELKRNKILDTIMALEKIIRV
;
A
#
# COMPACT_ATOMS: atom_id res chain seq x y z
N MET A 1 -5.02 -12.33 22.50
CA MET A 1 -5.21 -13.31 21.43
C MET A 1 -6.55 -14.05 21.48
N LEU A 2 -6.99 -14.59 22.61
CA LEU A 2 -8.26 -15.34 22.74
C LEU A 2 -9.54 -14.57 22.36
N LYS A 3 -9.65 -13.26 22.65
CA LYS A 3 -10.81 -12.44 22.27
C LYS A 3 -10.95 -12.27 20.75
N LYS A 4 -9.83 -12.10 20.02
CA LYS A 4 -9.83 -12.01 18.53
C LYS A 4 -10.20 -13.36 17.89
N ALA A 5 -9.73 -14.48 18.43
CA ALA A 5 -10.07 -15.82 17.94
C ALA A 5 -11.56 -16.17 18.14
N LYS A 6 -12.15 -15.78 19.30
CA LYS A 6 -13.60 -15.94 19.56
C LYS A 6 -14.44 -15.08 18.61
N LYS A 7 -14.02 -13.82 18.34
CA LYS A 7 -14.72 -12.94 17.39
C LYS A 7 -14.73 -13.51 15.96
N VAL A 8 -13.63 -14.13 15.54
CA VAL A 8 -13.55 -14.76 14.20
C VAL A 8 -14.39 -16.02 14.12
N LYS A 9 -14.41 -16.88 15.17
CA LYS A 9 -15.32 -18.05 15.21
C LYS A 9 -16.79 -17.63 15.17
N LYS A 10 -17.17 -16.59 15.90
CA LYS A 10 -18.54 -16.07 15.89
C LYS A 10 -18.90 -15.46 14.53
N LEU A 11 -17.97 -14.78 13.86
CA LEU A 11 -18.16 -14.29 12.48
C LEU A 11 -18.24 -15.44 11.47
N GLN A 12 -17.50 -16.53 11.66
CA GLN A 12 -17.59 -17.72 10.81
C GLN A 12 -18.92 -18.46 10.95
N GLN A 13 -19.45 -18.60 12.17
CA GLN A 13 -20.78 -19.17 12.40
C GLN A 13 -21.89 -18.29 11.83
N ASN A 14 -21.77 -16.96 11.92
CA ASN A 14 -22.72 -16.02 11.33
C ASN A 14 -22.55 -15.89 9.79
N SER A 15 -21.41 -16.27 9.20
CA SER A 15 -21.18 -16.16 7.74
C SER A 15 -21.92 -17.21 6.92
N ASP A 16 -22.34 -18.30 7.53
CA ASP A 16 -23.24 -19.27 6.91
C ASP A 16 -24.70 -18.78 6.92
N GLU A 17 -25.02 -17.76 7.77
CA GLU A 17 -26.35 -17.16 7.92
C GLU A 17 -26.46 -15.72 7.36
N SER A 18 -25.35 -14.95 7.26
CA SER A 18 -25.36 -13.56 6.77
C SER A 18 -24.38 -13.39 5.61
N ASN A 19 -24.96 -13.34 4.41
CA ASN A 19 -24.23 -13.17 3.15
C ASN A 19 -24.16 -11.66 2.77
N ASP A 20 -23.95 -10.77 3.75
CA ASP A 20 -23.84 -9.33 3.53
C ASP A 20 -22.39 -8.89 3.26
N PHE A 21 -22.25 -7.79 2.52
CA PHE A 21 -20.97 -7.22 2.11
C PHE A 21 -20.03 -6.96 3.29
N LYS A 22 -20.52 -6.35 4.37
CA LYS A 22 -19.72 -5.94 5.53
C LYS A 22 -19.10 -7.14 6.24
N THR A 23 -19.89 -8.19 6.45
CA THR A 23 -19.43 -9.45 7.08
C THR A 23 -18.38 -10.13 6.22
N LEU A 24 -18.62 -10.27 4.92
CA LEU A 24 -17.69 -10.91 3.99
C LEU A 24 -16.37 -10.11 3.86
N SER A 25 -16.44 -8.78 3.76
CA SER A 25 -15.27 -7.90 3.74
C SER A 25 -14.44 -8.05 5.02
N GLN A 26 -15.08 -8.06 6.19
CA GLN A 26 -14.40 -8.22 7.47
C GLN A 26 -13.73 -9.60 7.61
N LEU A 27 -14.37 -10.67 7.11
CA LEU A 27 -13.76 -12.01 7.07
C LEU A 27 -12.54 -12.03 6.17
N GLY A 28 -12.62 -11.43 4.98
CA GLY A 28 -11.48 -11.27 4.07
C GLY A 28 -10.30 -10.60 4.75
N GLN A 29 -10.52 -9.45 5.40
CA GLN A 29 -9.49 -8.72 6.14
C GLN A 29 -8.91 -9.52 7.32
N ASN A 30 -9.77 -10.24 8.08
CA ASN A 30 -9.32 -11.07 9.19
C ASN A 30 -8.43 -12.23 8.74
N TYR A 31 -8.77 -12.88 7.62
CA TYR A 31 -7.92 -13.92 7.03
C TYR A 31 -6.62 -13.36 6.47
N GLN A 32 -6.65 -12.18 5.85
CA GLN A 32 -5.45 -11.48 5.38
C GLN A 32 -4.51 -11.15 6.55
N ALA A 33 -5.03 -10.62 7.66
CA ALA A 33 -4.24 -10.34 8.85
C ALA A 33 -3.58 -11.59 9.45
N LYS A 34 -4.21 -12.77 9.29
CA LYS A 34 -3.67 -14.06 9.69
C LYS A 34 -2.74 -14.69 8.63
N ARG A 35 -2.44 -13.98 7.54
CA ARG A 35 -1.65 -14.47 6.39
C ARG A 35 -2.26 -15.69 5.68
N GLN A 36 -3.55 -15.94 5.86
CA GLN A 36 -4.31 -16.99 5.15
C GLN A 36 -4.87 -16.41 3.83
N LEU A 37 -3.97 -16.03 2.93
CA LEU A 37 -4.28 -15.19 1.78
C LEU A 37 -5.27 -15.82 0.79
N GLN A 38 -5.27 -17.14 0.63
CA GLN A 38 -6.25 -17.84 -0.23
C GLN A 38 -7.66 -17.72 0.32
N LYS A 39 -7.85 -17.94 1.64
CA LYS A 39 -9.15 -17.77 2.29
C LYS A 39 -9.59 -16.30 2.26
N ALA A 40 -8.66 -15.37 2.50
CA ALA A 40 -8.93 -13.93 2.38
C ALA A 40 -9.50 -13.60 0.99
N LEU A 41 -8.87 -14.11 -0.06
CA LEU A 41 -9.30 -13.87 -1.44
C LEU A 41 -10.69 -14.44 -1.73
N VAL A 42 -11.02 -15.63 -1.20
CA VAL A 42 -12.36 -16.24 -1.37
C VAL A 42 -13.44 -15.32 -0.80
N TYR A 43 -13.28 -14.86 0.45
CA TYR A 43 -14.28 -13.99 1.09
C TYR A 43 -14.36 -12.60 0.45
N SER A 44 -13.22 -12.02 0.06
CA SER A 44 -13.21 -10.72 -0.61
C SER A 44 -13.82 -10.79 -2.01
N LYS A 45 -13.67 -11.90 -2.74
CA LYS A 45 -14.40 -12.10 -4.00
C LYS A 45 -15.90 -12.21 -3.79
N LYS A 46 -16.36 -12.96 -2.77
CA LYS A 46 -17.79 -13.03 -2.44
C LYS A 46 -18.35 -11.64 -2.11
N ALA A 47 -17.61 -10.83 -1.34
CA ALA A 47 -18.01 -9.46 -1.04
C ALA A 47 -18.09 -8.61 -2.33
N TYR A 48 -17.10 -8.70 -3.21
CA TYR A 48 -17.09 -7.99 -4.50
C TYR A 48 -18.30 -8.36 -5.38
N GLU A 49 -18.66 -9.64 -5.45
CA GLU A 49 -19.81 -10.09 -6.26
C GLU A 49 -21.14 -9.46 -5.82
N LEU A 50 -21.28 -9.08 -4.54
CA LEU A 50 -22.48 -8.42 -4.04
C LEU A 50 -22.61 -6.95 -4.51
N VAL A 51 -21.47 -6.27 -4.71
CA VAL A 51 -21.43 -4.82 -4.95
C VAL A 51 -20.92 -4.42 -6.34
N LYS A 52 -20.51 -5.38 -7.17
CA LYS A 52 -19.87 -5.11 -8.47
C LYS A 52 -20.75 -4.32 -9.46
N THR A 53 -22.06 -4.32 -9.26
CA THR A 53 -23.03 -3.57 -10.09
C THR A 53 -23.39 -2.22 -9.49
N GLU A 54 -22.93 -1.90 -8.29
CA GLU A 54 -23.16 -0.63 -7.62
C GLU A 54 -22.15 0.40 -8.15
N ALA A 55 -22.55 1.16 -9.17
CA ALA A 55 -21.70 2.22 -9.69
C ALA A 55 -21.44 3.28 -8.60
N ASP A 56 -20.15 3.70 -8.49
CA ASP A 56 -19.72 4.80 -7.65
C ASP A 56 -19.99 4.65 -6.13
N SER A 57 -20.16 3.39 -5.65
CA SER A 57 -20.38 3.12 -4.24
C SER A 57 -19.07 2.99 -3.45
N ASP A 58 -19.11 3.39 -2.17
CA ASP A 58 -18.02 3.19 -1.23
C ASP A 58 -17.72 1.70 -1.03
N ASP A 59 -18.74 0.85 -1.05
CA ASP A 59 -18.60 -0.59 -0.89
C ASP A 59 -17.86 -1.24 -2.07
N LEU A 60 -18.09 -0.77 -3.30
CA LEU A 60 -17.33 -1.22 -4.47
C LEU A 60 -15.84 -0.78 -4.38
N ILE A 61 -15.57 0.46 -3.95
CA ILE A 61 -14.20 0.93 -3.70
C ILE A 61 -13.52 0.02 -2.69
N VAL A 62 -14.17 -0.25 -1.56
CA VAL A 62 -13.63 -1.11 -0.49
C VAL A 62 -13.38 -2.54 -0.97
N ALA A 63 -14.30 -3.11 -1.76
CA ALA A 63 -14.14 -4.45 -2.32
C ALA A 63 -12.89 -4.54 -3.23
N LEU A 64 -12.73 -3.59 -4.14
CA LEU A 64 -11.58 -3.51 -5.06
C LEU A 64 -10.27 -3.32 -4.31
N VAL A 65 -10.24 -2.41 -3.33
CA VAL A 65 -9.06 -2.11 -2.51
C VAL A 65 -8.67 -3.32 -1.66
N ASN A 66 -9.62 -4.02 -1.03
CA ASN A 66 -9.36 -5.22 -0.24
C ASN A 66 -8.77 -6.34 -1.11
N MET A 67 -9.36 -6.62 -2.27
CA MET A 67 -8.83 -7.61 -3.20
C MET A 67 -7.44 -7.23 -3.70
N GLY A 68 -7.24 -5.96 -4.04
CA GLY A 68 -5.94 -5.41 -4.44
C GLY A 68 -4.87 -5.61 -3.36
N ALA A 69 -5.20 -5.33 -2.09
CA ALA A 69 -4.31 -5.51 -0.95
C ALA A 69 -3.93 -6.99 -0.72
N ILE A 70 -4.87 -7.92 -0.94
CA ILE A 70 -4.59 -9.36 -0.85
C ILE A 70 -3.64 -9.80 -1.98
N TYR A 71 -3.88 -9.38 -3.23
CA TYR A 71 -2.97 -9.68 -4.34
C TYR A 71 -1.58 -9.06 -4.14
N TRP A 72 -1.52 -7.87 -3.53
CA TRP A 72 -0.25 -7.26 -3.12
C TRP A 72 0.50 -8.15 -2.12
N ASP A 73 -0.17 -8.63 -1.07
CA ASP A 73 0.42 -9.53 -0.07
C ASP A 73 0.85 -10.88 -0.68
N MET A 74 0.18 -11.33 -1.76
CA MET A 74 0.57 -12.49 -2.57
C MET A 74 1.73 -12.19 -3.55
N SER A 75 2.26 -10.96 -3.58
CA SER A 75 3.25 -10.49 -4.55
C SER A 75 2.76 -10.52 -6.02
N GLN A 76 1.45 -10.60 -6.26
CA GLN A 76 0.84 -10.52 -7.58
C GLN A 76 0.57 -9.06 -7.96
N LEU A 77 1.64 -8.27 -8.07
CA LEU A 77 1.58 -6.81 -8.15
C LEU A 77 0.77 -6.30 -9.36
N ARG A 78 0.86 -6.95 -10.52
CA ARG A 78 0.07 -6.53 -11.70
C ARG A 78 -1.44 -6.64 -11.46
N LYS A 79 -1.90 -7.71 -10.81
CA LYS A 79 -3.32 -7.87 -10.45
C LYS A 79 -3.75 -6.85 -9.40
N ALA A 80 -2.90 -6.63 -8.38
CA ALA A 80 -3.15 -5.61 -7.38
C ALA A 80 -3.29 -4.22 -8.02
N THR A 81 -2.33 -3.84 -8.88
CA THR A 81 -2.34 -2.54 -9.57
C THR A 81 -3.59 -2.35 -10.41
N LYS A 82 -4.05 -3.38 -11.14
CA LYS A 82 -5.29 -3.30 -11.92
C LYS A 82 -6.50 -2.97 -11.04
N LEU A 83 -6.67 -3.67 -9.92
CA LEU A 83 -7.77 -3.41 -8.99
C LEU A 83 -7.69 -2.02 -8.34
N PHE A 84 -6.48 -1.54 -8.03
CA PHE A 84 -6.30 -0.16 -7.54
C PHE A 84 -6.62 0.88 -8.62
N GLN A 85 -6.31 0.61 -9.89
CA GLN A 85 -6.71 1.47 -11.01
C GLN A 85 -8.23 1.47 -11.24
N ASP A 86 -8.87 0.31 -11.14
CA ASP A 86 -10.34 0.22 -11.24
C ASP A 86 -11.02 1.01 -10.10
N SER A 87 -10.49 0.92 -8.87
CA SER A 87 -10.94 1.73 -7.74
C SER A 87 -10.67 3.23 -7.96
N LEU A 88 -9.51 3.59 -8.55
CA LEU A 88 -9.14 4.97 -8.84
C LEU A 88 -10.13 5.65 -9.79
N LEU A 89 -10.60 4.95 -10.83
CA LEU A 89 -11.61 5.48 -11.75
C LEU A 89 -12.91 5.89 -11.04
N ILE A 90 -13.32 5.14 -10.02
CA ILE A 90 -14.49 5.47 -9.21
C ILE A 90 -14.19 6.69 -8.34
N VAL A 91 -13.09 6.66 -7.64
CA VAL A 91 -12.63 7.73 -6.73
C VAL A 91 -12.48 9.08 -7.46
N GLU A 92 -11.98 9.05 -8.70
CA GLU A 92 -11.89 10.26 -9.56
C GLU A 92 -13.27 10.81 -9.94
N ARG A 93 -14.25 9.94 -10.26
CA ARG A 93 -15.61 10.36 -10.59
C ARG A 93 -16.35 11.00 -9.42
N ILE A 94 -16.21 10.42 -8.22
CA ILE A 94 -16.87 10.95 -7.01
C ILE A 94 -16.13 12.12 -6.36
N GLY A 95 -14.91 12.46 -6.83
CA GLY A 95 -14.13 13.59 -6.33
C GLY A 95 -13.46 13.34 -4.96
N ASP A 96 -13.22 12.07 -4.56
CA ASP A 96 -12.55 11.75 -3.29
C ASP A 96 -11.04 12.02 -3.38
N ASN A 97 -10.62 13.22 -2.95
CA ASN A 97 -9.22 13.65 -2.99
C ASN A 97 -8.30 12.79 -2.13
N VAL A 98 -8.79 12.32 -0.97
CA VAL A 98 -8.01 11.45 -0.07
C VAL A 98 -7.81 10.10 -0.72
N GLY A 99 -8.87 9.55 -1.32
CA GLY A 99 -8.81 8.31 -2.10
C GLY A 99 -7.86 8.40 -3.28
N ARG A 100 -7.91 9.49 -4.05
CA ARG A 100 -6.96 9.73 -5.15
C ARG A 100 -5.52 9.67 -4.69
N ARG A 101 -5.18 10.40 -3.61
CA ARG A 101 -3.83 10.39 -3.03
C ARG A 101 -3.40 8.99 -2.63
N MET A 102 -4.24 8.25 -1.91
CA MET A 102 -3.92 6.90 -1.43
C MET A 102 -3.71 5.92 -2.58
N LEU A 103 -4.57 5.96 -3.59
CA LEU A 103 -4.49 5.07 -4.75
C LEU A 103 -3.31 5.43 -5.66
N TYR A 104 -3.05 6.69 -5.92
CA TYR A 104 -1.84 7.11 -6.65
C TYR A 104 -0.57 6.62 -5.94
N SER A 105 -0.50 6.78 -4.61
CA SER A 105 0.64 6.31 -3.82
C SER A 105 0.87 4.81 -3.96
N ILE A 106 -0.18 3.99 -3.76
CA ILE A 106 -0.03 2.52 -3.79
C ILE A 106 0.23 1.99 -5.20
N ILE A 107 -0.33 2.60 -6.25
CA ILE A 107 -0.05 2.29 -7.65
C ILE A 107 1.42 2.61 -7.97
N GLY A 108 1.89 3.78 -7.54
CA GLY A 108 3.30 4.18 -7.70
C GLY A 108 4.25 3.23 -6.99
N ILE A 109 3.94 2.85 -5.74
CA ILE A 109 4.75 1.87 -4.99
C ILE A 109 4.71 0.48 -5.66
N SER A 110 3.58 0.10 -6.27
CA SER A 110 3.50 -1.14 -7.06
C SER A 110 4.45 -1.09 -8.26
N SER A 111 4.43 0.01 -9.00
CA SER A 111 5.33 0.24 -10.15
C SER A 111 6.79 0.24 -9.72
N TRP A 112 7.11 0.88 -8.59
CA TRP A 112 8.46 0.87 -8.01
C TRP A 112 8.93 -0.56 -7.69
N ARG A 113 8.09 -1.37 -7.06
CA ARG A 113 8.39 -2.78 -6.74
C ARG A 113 8.55 -3.65 -7.99
N MET A 114 7.90 -3.29 -9.10
CA MET A 114 8.06 -3.95 -10.40
C MET A 114 9.30 -3.45 -11.18
N GLY A 115 10.02 -2.45 -10.67
CA GLY A 115 11.18 -1.85 -11.34
C GLY A 115 10.81 -0.85 -12.44
N GLU A 116 9.55 -0.46 -12.53
CA GLU A 116 9.01 0.53 -13.47
C GLU A 116 9.16 1.95 -12.88
N PHE A 117 10.41 2.38 -12.62
CA PHE A 117 10.70 3.55 -11.80
C PHE A 117 10.20 4.87 -12.40
N VAL A 118 10.26 5.05 -13.72
CA VAL A 118 9.73 6.25 -14.38
C VAL A 118 8.24 6.40 -14.11
N LYS A 119 7.46 5.35 -14.35
CA LYS A 119 6.02 5.35 -14.03
C LYS A 119 5.75 5.55 -12.55
N ALA A 120 6.60 4.99 -11.68
CA ALA A 120 6.45 5.19 -10.24
C ALA A 120 6.58 6.66 -9.86
N ILE A 121 7.57 7.38 -10.40
CA ILE A 121 7.77 8.80 -10.16
C ILE A 121 6.55 9.62 -10.63
N GLU A 122 6.03 9.35 -11.83
CA GLU A 122 4.82 10.01 -12.36
C GLU A 122 3.61 9.83 -11.41
N TRP A 123 3.42 8.63 -10.86
CA TRP A 123 2.37 8.37 -9.89
C TRP A 123 2.61 9.07 -8.56
N PHE A 124 3.87 9.17 -8.11
CA PHE A 124 4.23 9.89 -6.89
C PHE A 124 3.98 11.40 -7.03
N GLU A 125 4.29 11.99 -8.18
CA GLU A 125 3.97 13.40 -8.47
C GLU A 125 2.46 13.66 -8.38
N LYS A 126 1.62 12.77 -8.99
CA LYS A 126 0.16 12.85 -8.87
C LYS A 126 -0.29 12.73 -7.42
N ALA A 127 0.29 11.83 -6.64
CA ALA A 127 -0.04 11.65 -5.22
C ALA A 127 0.32 12.88 -4.38
N LEU A 128 1.48 13.49 -4.61
CA LEU A 128 1.92 14.70 -3.92
C LEU A 128 1.05 15.90 -4.29
N LYS A 129 0.68 16.03 -5.57
CA LYS A 129 -0.27 17.07 -6.02
C LYS A 129 -1.64 16.89 -5.35
N ALA A 130 -2.19 15.67 -5.34
CA ALA A 130 -3.45 15.39 -4.65
C ALA A 130 -3.35 15.64 -3.13
N SER A 131 -2.18 15.46 -2.51
CA SER A 131 -1.94 15.80 -1.10
C SER A 131 -2.07 17.30 -0.84
N SER A 132 -1.55 18.16 -1.73
CA SER A 132 -1.68 19.61 -1.58
C SER A 132 -3.12 20.09 -1.75
N GLU A 133 -3.87 19.47 -2.66
CA GLU A 133 -5.30 19.75 -2.88
C GLU A 133 -6.17 19.31 -1.68
N ALA A 134 -5.82 18.19 -1.05
CA ALA A 134 -6.55 17.63 0.10
C ALA A 134 -6.04 18.12 1.47
N LYS A 135 -5.15 19.09 1.52
CA LYS A 135 -4.43 19.52 2.73
C LYS A 135 -5.34 19.74 3.94
N ILE A 136 -6.50 20.39 3.74
CA ILE A 136 -7.43 20.73 4.84
C ILE A 136 -8.08 19.45 5.42
N GLU A 137 -8.47 18.50 4.60
CA GLU A 137 -9.06 17.24 5.03
C GLU A 137 -8.05 16.34 5.74
N TYR A 138 -6.81 16.33 5.23
CA TYR A 138 -5.73 15.51 5.76
C TYR A 138 -5.21 16.00 7.12
N GLU A 139 -5.05 17.30 7.31
CA GLU A 139 -4.64 17.89 8.59
C GLU A 139 -5.71 17.70 9.67
N ARG A 140 -6.99 17.70 9.30
CA ARG A 140 -8.11 17.42 10.23
C ARG A 140 -8.21 15.95 10.61
N SER A 141 -7.83 15.04 9.75
CA SER A 141 -7.91 13.59 10.00
C SER A 141 -6.75 13.02 10.82
N GLN A 142 -5.79 13.85 11.25
CA GLN A 142 -4.62 13.44 12.06
C GLN A 142 -3.88 12.21 11.50
N LEU A 143 -3.65 12.15 10.18
CA LEU A 143 -2.91 11.06 9.53
C LEU A 143 -3.63 9.69 9.53
N VAL A 144 -4.84 9.58 10.06
CA VAL A 144 -5.63 8.35 9.98
C VAL A 144 -6.37 8.34 8.63
N PRO A 145 -6.08 7.40 7.74
CA PRO A 145 -6.80 7.31 6.48
C PRO A 145 -8.28 6.99 6.75
N PRO A 146 -9.21 7.49 5.92
CA PRO A 146 -10.60 7.07 5.99
C PRO A 146 -10.69 5.55 5.99
N TRP A 147 -11.68 5.00 6.69
CA TRP A 147 -11.86 3.55 6.85
C TRP A 147 -11.79 2.76 5.53
N LYS A 148 -12.21 3.36 4.42
CA LYS A 148 -12.12 2.79 3.05
C LYS A 148 -10.70 2.43 2.63
N TYR A 149 -9.69 3.14 3.12
CA TYR A 149 -8.28 3.02 2.71
C TYR A 149 -7.35 2.51 3.82
N GLU A 150 -7.90 2.17 4.99
CA GLU A 150 -7.12 1.68 6.15
C GLU A 150 -6.28 0.45 5.79
N ILE A 151 -6.82 -0.42 4.93
CA ILE A 151 -6.11 -1.61 4.47
C ILE A 151 -4.84 -1.26 3.66
N LEU A 152 -4.89 -0.22 2.84
CA LEU A 152 -3.73 0.24 2.06
C LEU A 152 -2.64 0.79 2.97
N TRP A 153 -3.03 1.59 3.96
CA TRP A 153 -2.12 2.07 4.99
C TRP A 153 -1.46 0.91 5.73
N GLY A 154 -2.25 -0.06 6.17
CA GLY A 154 -1.76 -1.27 6.84
C GLY A 154 -0.77 -2.07 5.99
N VAL A 155 -0.99 -2.17 4.69
CA VAL A 155 -0.05 -2.83 3.75
C VAL A 155 1.28 -2.09 3.69
N MET A 156 1.27 -0.76 3.58
CA MET A 156 2.49 0.05 3.53
C MET A 156 3.28 -0.02 4.84
N VAL A 157 2.62 0.11 5.98
CA VAL A 157 3.27 0.05 7.31
C VAL A 157 3.89 -1.33 7.56
N ARG A 158 3.19 -2.42 7.23
CA ARG A 158 3.77 -3.78 7.32
C ARG A 158 4.97 -3.96 6.38
N GLY A 159 4.91 -3.36 5.19
CA GLY A 159 6.02 -3.33 4.24
C GLY A 159 7.27 -2.71 4.85
N ILE A 160 7.15 -1.53 5.47
CA ILE A 160 8.24 -0.84 6.16
C ILE A 160 8.82 -1.73 7.28
N ALA A 161 7.98 -2.29 8.15
CA ALA A 161 8.44 -3.13 9.25
C ALA A 161 9.24 -4.35 8.75
N THR A 162 8.76 -5.00 7.69
CA THR A 162 9.44 -6.13 7.07
C THR A 162 10.80 -5.73 6.49
N LEU A 163 10.86 -4.58 5.79
CA LEU A 163 12.11 -4.10 5.19
C LEU A 163 13.11 -3.65 6.26
N LYS A 164 12.67 -2.94 7.32
CA LYS A 164 13.54 -2.57 8.44
C LYS A 164 14.21 -3.78 9.09
N ASN A 165 13.45 -4.86 9.32
CA ASN A 165 14.01 -6.10 9.86
C ASN A 165 15.07 -6.71 8.93
N ARG A 166 14.80 -6.75 7.61
CA ARG A 166 15.78 -7.26 6.61
C ARG A 166 17.03 -6.40 6.56
N ILE A 167 16.91 -5.08 6.63
CA ILE A 167 18.04 -4.14 6.64
C ILE A 167 18.89 -4.36 7.90
N GLN A 168 18.26 -4.54 9.06
CA GLN A 168 18.98 -4.77 10.31
C GLN A 168 19.80 -6.08 10.26
N ILE A 169 19.22 -7.15 9.73
CA ILE A 169 19.94 -8.42 9.53
C ILE A 169 21.13 -8.21 8.57
N ALA A 170 20.91 -7.49 7.47
CA ALA A 170 21.96 -7.23 6.48
C ALA A 170 23.10 -6.37 7.03
N ARG A 171 22.80 -5.38 7.89
CA ARG A 171 23.81 -4.57 8.58
C ARG A 171 24.68 -5.43 9.49
N ASN A 172 24.08 -6.36 10.25
CA ASN A 172 24.84 -7.29 11.11
C ASN A 172 25.74 -8.22 10.30
N GLN A 173 25.43 -8.45 9.02
CA GLN A 173 26.21 -9.30 8.11
C GLN A 173 27.17 -8.50 7.21
N HIS A 174 27.19 -7.16 7.33
CA HIS A 174 27.95 -6.24 6.45
C HIS A 174 27.69 -6.45 4.95
N ASP A 175 26.44 -6.84 4.58
CA ASP A 175 26.06 -7.13 3.20
C ASP A 175 25.50 -5.88 2.52
N SER A 176 26.35 -5.18 1.77
CA SER A 176 26.02 -3.93 1.07
C SER A 176 24.84 -4.07 0.12
N VAL A 177 24.70 -5.19 -0.61
CA VAL A 177 23.57 -5.42 -1.53
C VAL A 177 22.27 -5.59 -0.78
N ARG A 178 22.29 -6.35 0.32
CA ARG A 178 21.10 -6.59 1.17
C ARG A 178 20.77 -5.39 2.06
N ILE A 179 21.65 -4.41 2.21
CA ILE A 179 21.34 -3.10 2.79
C ILE A 179 20.70 -2.22 1.71
N LEU A 180 21.35 -2.08 0.55
CA LEU A 180 20.94 -1.16 -0.52
C LEU A 180 19.51 -1.42 -1.01
N LEU A 181 19.21 -2.65 -1.46
CA LEU A 181 17.95 -2.92 -2.17
C LEU A 181 16.70 -2.79 -1.29
N PRO A 182 16.66 -3.33 -0.04
CA PRO A 182 15.52 -3.13 0.84
C PRO A 182 15.37 -1.67 1.26
N THR A 183 16.47 -0.94 1.53
CA THR A 183 16.42 0.48 1.89
C THR A 183 15.86 1.31 0.74
N PHE A 184 16.34 1.10 -0.48
CA PHE A 184 15.82 1.73 -1.68
C PHE A 184 14.32 1.41 -1.88
N SER A 185 13.90 0.15 -1.65
CA SER A 185 12.49 -0.26 -1.75
C SER A 185 11.60 0.36 -0.66
N MET A 186 12.17 0.79 0.47
CA MET A 186 11.45 1.39 1.59
C MET A 186 11.15 2.88 1.38
N LEU A 187 11.96 3.60 0.58
CA LEU A 187 11.85 5.05 0.42
C LEU A 187 10.43 5.54 0.07
N PRO A 188 9.75 5.02 -0.98
CA PRO A 188 8.41 5.47 -1.31
C PRO A 188 7.36 5.08 -0.26
N LEU A 189 7.53 3.98 0.46
CA LEU A 189 6.65 3.64 1.57
C LEU A 189 6.74 4.69 2.68
N MET A 190 7.95 5.13 3.02
CA MET A 190 8.18 6.16 4.04
C MET A 190 7.65 7.52 3.61
N LEU A 191 7.78 7.86 2.32
CA LEU A 191 7.26 9.11 1.78
C LEU A 191 5.76 9.25 2.02
N PHE A 192 4.99 8.18 1.80
CA PHE A 192 3.53 8.21 1.88
C PHE A 192 2.94 7.76 3.23
N THR A 193 3.78 7.40 4.20
CA THR A 193 3.35 7.05 5.57
C THR A 193 3.79 8.07 6.63
N GLY A 194 4.15 9.28 6.23
CA GLY A 194 4.52 10.36 7.15
C GLY A 194 5.90 10.20 7.80
N GLN A 195 6.80 9.42 7.20
CA GLN A 195 8.16 9.21 7.70
C GLN A 195 9.23 9.84 6.78
N LYS A 196 8.85 10.88 6.00
CA LYS A 196 9.73 11.51 5.01
C LYS A 196 11.00 12.12 5.59
N GLU A 197 10.95 12.59 6.83
CA GLU A 197 12.07 13.22 7.54
C GLU A 197 13.27 12.25 7.72
N ALA A 198 13.03 10.94 7.74
CA ALA A 198 14.09 9.95 7.84
C ALA A 198 14.74 9.60 6.49
N ILE A 199 14.13 9.99 5.36
CA ILE A 199 14.64 9.69 4.01
C ILE A 199 16.05 10.24 3.78
N PRO A 200 16.40 11.52 4.12
CA PRO A 200 17.74 12.03 3.90
C PRO A 200 18.83 11.22 4.60
N SER A 201 18.57 10.72 5.80
CA SER A 201 19.53 9.85 6.52
C SER A 201 19.77 8.54 5.79
N LEU A 202 18.70 7.92 5.28
CA LEU A 202 18.81 6.68 4.50
C LEU A 202 19.54 6.90 3.17
N LEU A 203 19.32 8.04 2.51
CA LEU A 203 20.04 8.37 1.28
C LEU A 203 21.55 8.55 1.51
N LYS A 204 21.95 9.15 2.65
CA LYS A 204 23.37 9.23 3.04
C LYS A 204 24.01 7.85 3.18
N GLU A 205 23.25 6.83 3.61
CA GLU A 205 23.73 5.45 3.71
C GLU A 205 23.80 4.77 2.33
N ILE A 206 22.73 4.84 1.53
CA ILE A 206 22.62 3.99 0.32
C ILE A 206 23.24 4.59 -0.94
N VAL A 207 23.40 5.91 -1.05
CA VAL A 207 24.03 6.53 -2.23
C VAL A 207 25.50 6.11 -2.41
N PRO A 208 26.35 6.08 -1.37
CA PRO A 208 27.70 5.53 -1.48
C PRO A 208 27.70 4.05 -1.90
N LEU A 209 26.84 3.22 -1.29
CA LEU A 209 26.70 1.81 -1.64
C LEU A 209 26.28 1.61 -3.11
N ALA A 210 25.32 2.42 -3.59
CA ALA A 210 24.88 2.34 -4.97
C ALA A 210 26.00 2.72 -5.97
N LYS A 211 26.87 3.69 -5.62
CA LYS A 211 28.07 4.06 -6.40
C LYS A 211 29.09 2.94 -6.43
N GLU A 212 29.44 2.39 -5.26
CA GLU A 212 30.37 1.28 -5.11
C GLU A 212 29.91 0.06 -5.93
N LEU A 213 28.63 -0.29 -5.84
CA LEU A 213 28.03 -1.42 -6.52
C LEU A 213 27.67 -1.13 -7.99
N LYS A 214 28.01 0.05 -8.51
CA LYS A 214 27.74 0.51 -9.90
C LYS A 214 26.25 0.39 -10.28
N ARG A 215 25.34 0.74 -9.35
CA ARG A 215 23.89 0.68 -9.55
C ARG A 215 23.35 2.00 -10.09
N ASN A 216 23.77 2.41 -11.30
CA ASN A 216 23.43 3.71 -11.89
C ASN A 216 21.91 3.93 -11.96
N LYS A 217 21.12 2.93 -12.37
CA LYS A 217 19.65 3.04 -12.42
C LYS A 217 19.04 3.39 -11.06
N ILE A 218 19.59 2.89 -9.95
CA ILE A 218 19.16 3.25 -8.60
C ILE A 218 19.53 4.70 -8.30
N LEU A 219 20.74 5.14 -8.64
CA LEU A 219 21.19 6.54 -8.44
C LEU A 219 20.31 7.52 -9.20
N ASP A 220 20.05 7.27 -10.48
CA ASP A 220 19.17 8.11 -11.30
C ASP A 220 17.76 8.20 -10.72
N THR A 221 17.25 7.06 -10.23
CA THR A 221 15.92 7.00 -9.61
C THR A 221 15.88 7.74 -8.27
N ILE A 222 16.95 7.66 -7.45
CA ILE A 222 17.08 8.43 -6.21
C ILE A 222 17.06 9.93 -6.53
N MET A 223 17.83 10.40 -7.52
CA MET A 223 17.84 11.80 -7.93
C MET A 223 16.45 12.29 -8.38
N ALA A 224 15.73 11.46 -9.16
CA ALA A 224 14.36 11.78 -9.56
C ALA A 224 13.42 11.86 -8.36
N LEU A 225 13.53 10.93 -7.40
CA LEU A 225 12.73 10.94 -6.18
C LEU A 225 13.02 12.17 -5.30
N GLU A 226 14.29 12.52 -5.10
CA GLU A 226 14.68 13.72 -4.35
C GLU A 226 14.11 14.99 -4.95
N LYS A 227 14.07 15.10 -6.28
CA LYS A 227 13.52 16.26 -6.98
C LYS A 227 12.04 16.49 -6.66
N ILE A 228 11.24 15.44 -6.58
CA ILE A 228 9.80 15.56 -6.27
C ILE A 228 9.51 15.72 -4.77
N ILE A 229 10.42 15.30 -3.88
CA ILE A 229 10.26 15.46 -2.42
C ILE A 229 10.54 16.90 -1.98
N ARG A 230 11.42 17.63 -2.71
CA ARG A 230 11.82 19.02 -2.38
C ARG A 230 10.79 20.06 -2.82
N VAL A 231 9.80 19.69 -3.60
CA VAL A 231 8.68 20.55 -4.03
C VAL A 231 7.59 20.55 -2.96
#